data_ee1cd637ec091df5195ac7c79446bf8d
#
_entry.id   ee1cd637ec091df5195ac7c79446bf8d
#
_cell.length_a   1.000
_cell.length_b   1.000
_cell.length_c   1.000
_cell.angle_alpha   90.00
_cell.angle_beta   90.00
_cell.angle_gamma   90.00
#
_symmetry.space_group_name_H-M   'P 1'
#
loop_
_entity.id
_entity.type
_entity.pdbx_description
1 polymer ?
#
loop_
_entity_poly.entity_id
_entity_poly.type
_entity_poly.pdbx_seq_one_letter_code
_entity_poly.pdbx_strand_id
1 'polypeptide(L)'
;PQAVGSRRRELDLVSGADLLELLDESDWERPHDLGVWRRWGEGELEWRLADPAHEYMFVVDRQLAAVVHRVRRFGLLVAVIVKVFVRCGEVVDLAPFARRVARLTGSAVSLYAGINPGVRLTGPKIPPQFRPSPLNFIVKSLVEGVPAADLVPSEFEFLDFDAY
;
A
#
# COMPACT_ATOMS: atom_id res chain seq x y z
N PRO A 1 -28.03 24.72 17.12
CA PRO A 1 -26.84 24.42 16.34
C PRO A 1 -25.98 23.43 17.13
N GLN A 2 -26.13 22.15 16.80
CA GLN A 2 -25.32 21.10 17.39
C GLN A 2 -23.95 21.20 16.73
N ALA A 3 -22.90 21.34 17.55
CA ALA A 3 -21.52 21.25 17.13
C ALA A 3 -21.30 19.85 16.54
N VAL A 4 -21.03 19.83 15.23
CA VAL A 4 -20.53 18.63 14.54
C VAL A 4 -19.16 18.35 15.14
N GLY A 5 -19.14 17.44 16.14
CA GLY A 5 -17.91 16.97 16.73
C GLY A 5 -17.03 16.38 15.64
N SER A 6 -15.89 16.99 15.42
CA SER A 6 -14.80 16.48 14.63
C SER A 6 -14.39 15.14 15.25
N ARG A 7 -15.03 14.03 14.83
CA ARG A 7 -14.56 12.68 15.16
C ARG A 7 -13.15 12.57 14.59
N ARG A 8 -12.15 12.57 15.45
CA ARG A 8 -10.77 12.21 15.10
C ARG A 8 -10.87 10.93 14.27
N ARG A 9 -10.32 10.96 13.07
CA ARG A 9 -10.17 9.77 12.23
C ARG A 9 -9.26 8.82 12.99
N GLU A 10 -9.86 7.84 13.62
CA GLU A 10 -9.14 6.84 14.39
C GLU A 10 -8.52 5.85 13.41
N LEU A 11 -7.23 5.56 13.55
CA LEU A 11 -6.54 4.48 12.87
C LEU A 11 -6.60 3.28 13.79
N ASP A 12 -7.05 2.17 13.25
CA ASP A 12 -7.12 0.91 13.96
C ASP A 12 -6.04 -0.06 13.47
N LEU A 13 -5.37 -0.73 14.42
CA LEU A 13 -4.58 -1.93 14.15
C LEU A 13 -5.53 -3.11 14.14
N VAL A 14 -5.50 -3.88 13.04
CA VAL A 14 -6.32 -5.07 12.88
C VAL A 14 -5.45 -6.31 12.72
N SER A 15 -6.02 -7.49 12.90
CA SER A 15 -5.32 -8.74 12.57
C SER A 15 -5.28 -8.97 11.06
N GLY A 16 -4.43 -9.89 10.60
CA GLY A 16 -4.39 -10.28 9.18
C GLY A 16 -5.72 -10.88 8.73
N ALA A 17 -6.38 -11.66 9.58
CA ALA A 17 -7.70 -12.24 9.30
C ALA A 17 -8.77 -11.15 9.14
N ASP A 18 -8.80 -10.18 10.06
CA ASP A 18 -9.74 -9.05 9.97
C ASP A 18 -9.50 -8.19 8.71
N LEU A 19 -8.22 -8.03 8.30
CA LEU A 19 -7.90 -7.34 7.05
C LEU A 19 -8.45 -8.11 5.84
N LEU A 20 -8.25 -9.43 5.80
CA LEU A 20 -8.72 -10.25 4.68
C LEU A 20 -10.25 -10.23 4.58
N GLU A 21 -10.95 -10.36 5.72
CA GLU A 21 -12.40 -10.23 5.79
C GLU A 21 -12.87 -8.86 5.29
N LEU A 22 -12.18 -7.79 5.71
CA LEU A 22 -12.47 -6.43 5.26
C LEU A 22 -12.29 -6.27 3.75
N LEU A 23 -11.25 -6.88 3.16
CA LEU A 23 -10.94 -6.79 1.73
C LEU A 23 -11.88 -7.63 0.85
N ASP A 24 -12.54 -8.64 1.40
CA ASP A 24 -13.60 -9.41 0.72
C ASP A 24 -14.89 -8.60 0.54
N GLU A 25 -15.05 -7.49 1.25
CA GLU A 25 -16.15 -6.56 1.02
C GLU A 25 -16.03 -5.91 -0.37
N SER A 26 -17.13 -5.83 -1.12
CA SER A 26 -17.19 -5.31 -2.49
C SER A 26 -16.66 -3.87 -2.65
N ASP A 27 -16.65 -3.10 -1.57
CA ASP A 27 -16.22 -1.71 -1.54
C ASP A 27 -14.71 -1.50 -1.81
N TRP A 28 -13.91 -2.58 -1.80
CA TRP A 28 -12.47 -2.54 -2.07
C TRP A 28 -12.11 -3.04 -3.47
N GLU A 29 -13.12 -3.40 -4.27
CA GLU A 29 -12.92 -3.76 -5.66
C GLU A 29 -12.53 -2.54 -6.50
N ARG A 30 -11.61 -2.76 -7.41
CA ARG A 30 -11.10 -1.71 -8.29
C ARG A 30 -11.81 -1.67 -9.62
N PRO A 31 -11.94 -0.46 -10.22
CA PRO A 31 -12.40 -0.36 -11.59
C PRO A 31 -11.45 -1.15 -12.50
N HIS A 32 -11.97 -2.08 -13.26
CA HIS A 32 -11.22 -2.95 -14.17
C HIS A 32 -10.59 -2.21 -15.36
N ASP A 33 -10.81 -0.91 -15.50
CA ASP A 33 -10.52 -0.14 -16.72
C ASP A 33 -9.15 0.56 -16.71
N LEU A 34 -8.34 0.42 -15.67
CA LEU A 34 -7.13 1.21 -15.48
C LEU A 34 -5.83 0.42 -15.67
N GLY A 35 -5.67 -0.26 -16.82
CA GLY A 35 -4.39 -0.84 -17.21
C GLY A 35 -4.02 -2.17 -16.54
N VAL A 36 -2.72 -2.44 -16.40
CA VAL A 36 -2.20 -3.69 -15.82
C VAL A 36 -1.97 -3.51 -14.34
N TRP A 37 -2.61 -4.35 -13.52
CA TRP A 37 -2.39 -4.43 -12.07
C TRP A 37 -2.27 -5.87 -11.62
N ARG A 38 -1.70 -6.08 -10.44
CA ARG A 38 -1.65 -7.40 -9.83
C ARG A 38 -3.04 -7.75 -9.27
N ARG A 39 -3.59 -8.85 -9.74
CA ARG A 39 -4.73 -9.51 -9.11
C ARG A 39 -4.18 -10.59 -8.18
N TRP A 40 -4.53 -10.51 -6.91
CA TRP A 40 -4.20 -11.56 -5.96
C TRP A 40 -5.08 -12.78 -6.23
N GLY A 41 -4.47 -13.95 -6.37
CA GLY A 41 -5.19 -15.23 -6.43
C GLY A 41 -5.79 -15.56 -5.06
N GLU A 42 -6.73 -16.49 -5.05
CA GLU A 42 -7.30 -17.03 -3.82
C GLU A 42 -6.17 -17.56 -2.91
N GLY A 43 -6.12 -17.09 -1.66
CA GLY A 43 -5.08 -17.42 -0.68
C GLY A 43 -3.69 -16.85 -0.95
N GLU A 44 -3.44 -16.18 -2.09
CA GLU A 44 -2.10 -15.63 -2.39
C GLU A 44 -1.74 -14.49 -1.47
N LEU A 45 -2.68 -13.58 -1.21
CA LEU A 45 -2.47 -12.47 -0.27
C LEU A 45 -2.27 -12.99 1.15
N GLU A 46 -3.09 -13.96 1.58
CA GLU A 46 -2.96 -14.60 2.88
C GLU A 46 -1.59 -15.27 3.04
N TRP A 47 -1.17 -16.06 2.06
CA TRP A 47 0.14 -16.69 2.04
C TRP A 47 1.27 -15.66 2.14
N ARG A 48 1.17 -14.55 1.42
CA ARG A 48 2.16 -13.47 1.44
C ARG A 48 2.24 -12.80 2.80
N LEU A 49 1.10 -12.56 3.44
CA LEU A 49 1.03 -11.91 4.73
C LEU A 49 1.44 -12.83 5.89
N ALA A 50 1.43 -14.14 5.68
CA ALA A 50 1.86 -15.15 6.64
C ALA A 50 3.38 -15.40 6.63
N ASP A 51 4.17 -14.68 5.81
CA ASP A 51 5.63 -14.85 5.74
C ASP A 51 6.28 -14.59 7.11
N PRO A 52 6.91 -15.61 7.73
CA PRO A 52 7.50 -15.48 9.05
C PRO A 52 8.78 -14.61 9.07
N ALA A 53 9.36 -14.31 7.91
CA ALA A 53 10.52 -13.42 7.80
C ALA A 53 10.14 -11.95 7.98
N HIS A 54 8.86 -11.62 7.86
CA HIS A 54 8.35 -10.26 7.90
C HIS A 54 7.22 -10.10 8.92
N GLU A 55 7.41 -9.18 9.86
CA GLU A 55 6.34 -8.79 10.78
C GLU A 55 5.50 -7.69 10.13
N TYR A 56 4.36 -8.07 9.57
CA TYR A 56 3.41 -7.13 9.00
C TYR A 56 2.44 -6.62 10.08
N MET A 57 2.13 -5.35 9.97
CA MET A 57 1.05 -4.69 10.72
C MET A 57 0.00 -4.22 9.73
N PHE A 58 -1.25 -4.36 10.11
CA PHE A 58 -2.38 -4.00 9.28
C PHE A 58 -3.08 -2.79 9.89
N VAL A 59 -3.15 -1.73 9.14
CA VAL A 59 -3.66 -0.44 9.59
C VAL A 59 -4.84 -0.04 8.72
N VAL A 60 -5.97 0.20 9.34
CA VAL A 60 -7.21 0.51 8.65
C VAL A 60 -7.73 1.89 9.05
N ASP A 61 -8.28 2.61 8.10
CA ASP A 61 -9.02 3.86 8.23
C ASP A 61 -10.33 3.70 7.41
N ARG A 62 -11.21 4.67 7.48
CA ARG A 62 -12.48 4.63 6.73
C ARG A 62 -12.34 4.59 5.22
N GLN A 63 -11.25 5.13 4.67
CA GLN A 63 -11.02 5.33 3.25
C GLN A 63 -9.98 4.38 2.67
N LEU A 64 -9.10 3.85 3.52
CA LEU A 64 -8.02 2.96 3.07
C LEU A 64 -7.60 1.97 4.14
N ALA A 65 -7.07 0.84 3.69
CA ALA A 65 -6.34 -0.12 4.48
C ALA A 65 -4.91 -0.22 3.97
N ALA A 66 -3.95 -0.51 4.85
CA ALA A 66 -2.56 -0.63 4.47
C ALA A 66 -1.86 -1.77 5.20
N VAL A 67 -0.96 -2.42 4.49
CA VAL A 67 0.03 -3.33 5.04
C VAL A 67 1.31 -2.53 5.31
N VAL A 68 1.81 -2.63 6.52
CA VAL A 68 2.98 -1.88 7.00
C VAL A 68 4.01 -2.85 7.55
N HIS A 69 5.25 -2.68 7.16
CA HIS A 69 6.40 -3.39 7.70
C HIS A 69 7.33 -2.43 8.42
N ARG A 70 7.83 -2.79 9.62
CA ARG A 70 8.79 -1.98 10.34
C ARG A 70 10.21 -2.45 10.07
N VAL A 71 11.07 -1.53 9.70
CA VAL A 71 12.49 -1.79 9.50
C VAL A 71 13.35 -0.81 10.30
N ARG A 72 14.51 -1.25 10.73
CA ARG A 72 15.51 -0.36 11.33
C ARG A 72 16.52 0.05 10.27
N ARG A 73 16.60 1.35 9.99
CA ARG A 73 17.55 1.91 9.00
C ARG A 73 18.26 3.11 9.61
N PHE A 74 19.59 3.15 9.50
CA PHE A 74 20.43 4.23 10.03
C PHE A 74 20.14 4.56 11.53
N GLY A 75 19.86 3.52 12.32
CA GLY A 75 19.50 3.67 13.73
C GLY A 75 18.06 4.11 14.01
N LEU A 76 17.30 4.47 12.99
CA LEU A 76 15.90 4.88 13.09
C LEU A 76 14.95 3.72 12.82
N LEU A 77 13.83 3.69 13.53
CA LEU A 77 12.71 2.83 13.20
C LEU A 77 11.87 3.51 12.11
N VAL A 78 11.66 2.80 11.02
CA VAL A 78 10.95 3.28 9.84
C VAL A 78 9.76 2.37 9.56
N ALA A 79 8.59 2.95 9.36
CA ALA A 79 7.42 2.22 8.89
C ALA A 79 7.39 2.27 7.35
N VAL A 80 7.49 1.13 6.70
CA VAL A 80 7.36 1.02 5.25
C VAL A 80 5.93 0.58 4.94
N ILE A 81 5.18 1.42 4.26
CA ILE A 81 3.86 1.08 3.74
C ILE A 81 4.10 0.29 2.46
N VAL A 82 3.86 -1.02 2.51
CA VAL A 82 4.20 -1.95 1.43
C VAL A 82 3.03 -2.22 0.49
N LYS A 83 1.80 -1.98 0.95
CA LYS A 83 0.57 -2.07 0.14
C LYS A 83 -0.49 -1.13 0.68
N VAL A 84 -1.26 -0.54 -0.22
CA VAL A 84 -2.42 0.30 0.11
C VAL A 84 -3.63 -0.19 -0.68
N PHE A 85 -4.71 -0.42 0.01
CA PHE A 85 -6.02 -0.71 -0.55
C PHE A 85 -6.89 0.52 -0.33
N VAL A 86 -7.48 1.07 -1.38
CA VAL A 86 -8.34 2.25 -1.32
C VAL A 86 -9.77 1.83 -1.65
N ARG A 87 -10.76 2.39 -0.98
CA ARG A 87 -12.16 2.11 -1.30
C ARG A 87 -12.47 2.52 -2.74
N CYS A 88 -13.29 1.72 -3.39
CA CYS A 88 -13.64 1.90 -4.80
C CYS A 88 -14.13 3.32 -5.08
N GLY A 89 -13.61 3.92 -6.14
CA GLY A 89 -13.96 5.27 -6.58
C GLY A 89 -13.34 6.42 -5.78
N GLU A 90 -12.54 6.15 -4.75
CA GLU A 90 -11.87 7.19 -3.98
C GLU A 90 -10.43 7.44 -4.44
N VAL A 91 -9.96 8.67 -4.25
CA VAL A 91 -8.54 9.04 -4.37
C VAL A 91 -8.12 9.71 -3.07
N VAL A 92 -7.22 9.07 -2.34
CA VAL A 92 -6.84 9.47 -0.99
C VAL A 92 -5.44 10.09 -0.97
N ASP A 93 -5.28 11.21 -0.25
CA ASP A 93 -3.94 11.73 0.05
C ASP A 93 -3.29 10.89 1.14
N LEU A 94 -2.19 10.22 0.79
CA LEU A 94 -1.50 9.31 1.68
C LEU A 94 -0.70 10.04 2.79
N ALA A 95 -0.32 11.30 2.60
CA ALA A 95 0.57 11.98 3.54
C ALA A 95 -0.01 12.12 4.98
N PRO A 96 -1.29 12.47 5.18
CA PRO A 96 -1.88 12.48 6.52
C PRO A 96 -1.94 11.07 7.15
N PHE A 97 -2.26 10.05 6.35
CA PHE A 97 -2.30 8.67 6.81
C PHE A 97 -0.90 8.19 7.22
N ALA A 98 0.11 8.39 6.38
CA ALA A 98 1.49 8.00 6.66
C ALA A 98 2.02 8.61 7.97
N ARG A 99 1.70 9.89 8.25
CA ARG A 99 2.06 10.51 9.54
C ARG A 99 1.39 9.85 10.74
N ARG A 100 0.16 9.39 10.57
CA ARG A 100 -0.55 8.65 11.64
C ARG A 100 0.04 7.26 11.82
N VAL A 101 0.36 6.57 10.72
CA VAL A 101 1.05 5.27 10.74
C VAL A 101 2.38 5.38 11.48
N ALA A 102 3.22 6.37 11.20
CA ALA A 102 4.47 6.58 11.92
C ALA A 102 4.26 6.69 13.44
N ARG A 103 3.25 7.48 13.86
CA ARG A 103 2.93 7.63 15.29
C ARG A 103 2.43 6.34 15.91
N LEU A 104 1.51 5.64 15.23
CA LEU A 104 0.92 4.39 15.72
C LEU A 104 1.96 3.30 15.91
N THR A 105 2.92 3.21 14.98
CA THR A 105 3.98 2.19 14.99
C THR A 105 5.22 2.59 15.80
N GLY A 106 5.24 3.80 16.39
CA GLY A 106 6.41 4.31 17.09
C GLY A 106 7.61 4.57 16.18
N SER A 107 7.37 4.74 14.87
CA SER A 107 8.40 4.95 13.86
C SER A 107 8.74 6.43 13.70
N ALA A 108 10.01 6.74 13.41
CA ALA A 108 10.45 8.11 13.16
C ALA A 108 9.84 8.72 11.90
N VAL A 109 9.58 7.85 10.90
CA VAL A 109 9.02 8.24 9.61
C VAL A 109 8.28 7.05 8.99
N SER A 110 7.28 7.36 8.14
CA SER A 110 6.70 6.37 7.23
C SER A 110 7.15 6.64 5.82
N LEU A 111 7.48 5.58 5.10
CA LEU A 111 7.85 5.59 3.69
C LEU A 111 6.83 4.82 2.88
N TYR A 112 6.55 5.31 1.69
CA TYR A 112 5.78 4.60 0.68
C TYR A 112 6.54 4.67 -0.65
N ALA A 113 6.61 3.55 -1.34
CA ALA A 113 7.11 3.47 -2.70
C ALA A 113 6.20 2.54 -3.50
N GLY A 114 5.59 3.09 -4.54
CA GLY A 114 4.67 2.37 -5.38
C GLY A 114 3.95 3.28 -6.35
N ILE A 115 3.20 2.67 -7.24
CA ILE A 115 2.25 3.28 -8.15
C ILE A 115 0.88 2.75 -7.75
N ASN A 116 -0.03 3.61 -7.36
CA ASN A 116 -1.39 3.26 -7.02
C ASN A 116 -2.31 4.42 -7.43
N PRO A 117 -3.22 4.22 -8.38
CA PRO A 117 -4.07 5.29 -8.91
C PRO A 117 -5.05 5.87 -7.87
N GLY A 118 -5.41 5.08 -6.84
CA GLY A 118 -6.21 5.53 -5.71
C GLY A 118 -5.44 6.39 -4.69
N VAL A 119 -4.11 6.57 -4.89
CA VAL A 119 -3.26 7.27 -3.94
C VAL A 119 -2.65 8.53 -4.55
N ARG A 120 -2.82 9.66 -3.86
CA ARG A 120 -2.10 10.90 -4.14
C ARG A 120 -1.01 11.12 -3.09
N LEU A 121 0.18 11.48 -3.55
CA LEU A 121 1.34 11.74 -2.70
C LEU A 121 1.62 13.24 -2.63
N THR A 122 1.17 13.89 -1.57
CA THR A 122 1.45 15.32 -1.29
C THR A 122 2.61 15.51 -0.30
N GLY A 123 3.16 14.41 0.23
CA GLY A 123 4.28 14.41 1.17
C GLY A 123 5.63 14.74 0.55
N PRO A 124 6.66 14.96 1.38
CA PRO A 124 8.02 15.18 0.90
C PRO A 124 8.55 13.94 0.16
N LYS A 125 9.25 14.18 -0.94
CA LYS A 125 9.91 13.10 -1.70
C LYS A 125 11.24 12.75 -1.03
N ILE A 126 11.57 11.46 -1.04
CA ILE A 126 12.89 10.98 -0.60
C ILE A 126 13.97 11.60 -1.51
N PRO A 127 14.97 12.29 -0.95
CA PRO A 127 16.08 12.81 -1.72
C PRO A 127 16.76 11.69 -2.54
N PRO A 128 17.25 11.96 -3.76
CA PRO A 128 17.80 10.93 -4.65
C PRO A 128 18.87 10.05 -4.03
N GLN A 129 19.76 10.63 -3.21
CA GLN A 129 20.84 9.91 -2.54
C GLN A 129 20.38 8.86 -1.49
N PHE A 130 19.14 8.96 -1.03
CA PHE A 130 18.55 8.02 -0.06
C PHE A 130 17.53 7.08 -0.68
N ARG A 131 17.30 7.21 -1.99
CA ARG A 131 16.40 6.29 -2.68
C ARG A 131 17.06 4.93 -2.82
N PRO A 132 16.31 3.83 -2.68
CA PRO A 132 16.82 2.53 -3.07
C PRO A 132 17.25 2.57 -4.53
N SER A 133 18.18 1.69 -4.89
CA SER A 133 18.58 1.54 -6.30
C SER A 133 17.33 1.35 -7.17
N PRO A 134 17.26 2.00 -8.33
CA PRO A 134 16.10 1.85 -9.21
C PRO A 134 15.94 0.37 -9.56
N LEU A 135 14.77 -0.17 -9.27
CA LEU A 135 14.40 -1.51 -9.73
C LEU A 135 14.15 -1.43 -11.24
N ASN A 136 14.86 -2.25 -11.98
CA ASN A 136 14.57 -2.42 -13.40
C ASN A 136 13.30 -3.26 -13.54
N PHE A 137 12.24 -2.62 -13.98
CA PHE A 137 10.99 -3.32 -14.25
C PHE A 137 11.01 -3.82 -15.71
N ILE A 138 11.05 -5.14 -15.85
CA ILE A 138 11.06 -5.79 -17.18
C ILE A 138 9.67 -6.36 -17.40
N VAL A 139 8.99 -5.86 -18.43
CA VAL A 139 7.69 -6.38 -18.88
C VAL A 139 7.90 -7.18 -20.16
N LYS A 140 7.42 -8.41 -20.18
CA LYS A 140 7.37 -9.27 -21.37
C LYS A 140 5.95 -9.72 -21.59
N SER A 141 5.41 -9.44 -22.78
CA SER A 141 4.15 -10.04 -23.18
C SER A 141 4.34 -11.54 -23.44
N LEU A 142 3.48 -12.35 -22.83
CA LEU A 142 3.37 -13.78 -23.11
C LEU A 142 2.17 -14.08 -24.05
N VAL A 143 1.44 -13.06 -24.44
CA VAL A 143 0.29 -13.15 -25.35
C VAL A 143 0.72 -12.59 -26.69
N GLU A 144 0.53 -13.40 -27.73
CA GLU A 144 0.83 -12.99 -29.10
C GLU A 144 -0.06 -11.80 -29.51
N GLY A 145 0.55 -10.81 -30.16
CA GLY A 145 -0.17 -9.62 -30.63
C GLY A 145 -0.35 -8.49 -29.60
N VAL A 146 0.07 -8.67 -28.35
CA VAL A 146 0.07 -7.60 -27.34
C VAL A 146 1.48 -7.02 -27.20
N PRO A 147 1.74 -5.79 -27.63
CA PRO A 147 3.05 -5.16 -27.46
C PRO A 147 3.38 -4.94 -25.98
N ALA A 148 4.62 -5.22 -25.59
CA ALA A 148 5.06 -4.98 -24.20
C ALA A 148 4.95 -3.50 -23.77
N ALA A 149 5.01 -2.57 -24.72
CA ALA A 149 4.84 -1.15 -24.46
C ALA A 149 3.43 -0.77 -23.98
N ASP A 150 2.42 -1.57 -24.31
CA ASP A 150 1.03 -1.36 -23.86
C ASP A 150 0.76 -1.95 -22.48
N LEU A 151 1.71 -2.72 -21.94
CA LEU A 151 1.64 -3.35 -20.63
C LEU A 151 2.28 -2.47 -19.54
N VAL A 152 1.86 -1.23 -19.44
CA VAL A 152 2.32 -0.34 -18.36
C VAL A 152 1.55 -0.68 -17.09
N PRO A 153 2.24 -1.03 -15.97
CA PRO A 153 1.55 -1.27 -14.72
C PRO A 153 0.89 0.02 -14.23
N SER A 154 -0.41 -0.03 -14.04
CA SER A 154 -1.17 1.07 -13.43
C SER A 154 -1.09 1.07 -11.93
N GLU A 155 -0.74 -0.10 -11.36
CA GLU A 155 -0.53 -0.28 -9.95
C GLU A 155 0.64 -1.23 -9.70
N PHE A 156 1.54 -0.83 -8.81
CA PHE A 156 2.68 -1.61 -8.40
C PHE A 156 3.22 -1.09 -7.06
N GLU A 157 3.25 -1.93 -6.05
CA GLU A 157 3.68 -1.58 -4.70
C GLU A 157 4.66 -2.63 -4.17
N PHE A 158 5.33 -2.38 -3.03
CA PHE A 158 6.34 -3.29 -2.50
C PHE A 158 5.85 -4.71 -2.26
N LEU A 159 4.62 -4.89 -1.80
CA LEU A 159 4.06 -6.21 -1.57
C LEU A 159 3.85 -7.01 -2.86
N ASP A 160 3.84 -6.35 -4.02
CA ASP A 160 3.60 -7.00 -5.31
C ASP A 160 4.83 -7.75 -5.86
N PHE A 161 6.00 -7.62 -5.22
CA PHE A 161 7.23 -8.29 -5.61
C PHE A 161 8.09 -8.74 -4.42
N ASP A 162 8.99 -9.72 -4.63
CA ASP A 162 9.81 -10.35 -3.58
C ASP A 162 11.15 -9.63 -3.32
N ALA A 163 11.21 -8.33 -3.44
CA ALA A 163 12.45 -7.58 -3.29
C ALA A 163 12.50 -6.79 -1.97
N TYR A 164 12.71 -7.49 -0.87
CA TYR A 164 12.94 -6.86 0.44
C TYR A 164 14.39 -7.02 0.90
#